data_3ba339a81ef2a7beda9f6e57dcce911c
#
_entry.id   3ba339a81ef2a7beda9f6e57dcce911c
#
_cell.length_a   1.000
_cell.length_b   1.000
_cell.length_c   1.000
_cell.angle_alpha   90.00
_cell.angle_beta   90.00
_cell.angle_gamma   90.00
#
_symmetry.space_group_name_H-M   'P 1'
#
loop_
_entity.id
_entity.type
_entity.pdbx_description
1 polymer ?
#
loop_
_entity_poly.entity_id
_entity_poly.type
_entity_poly.pdbx_seq_one_letter_code
_entity_poly.pdbx_strand_id
1 'polypeptide(L)'
;MHPPRNSGDEGLSSIYTLTSTYFLLSVCGSMTSLSISLHFAELNKGELLVASIFISGTCAQVFAVPFLAPLFNKFNSYHIALAALFLDLLGLLSMAAYPEPLILIVGNLVTACLSGLSIPSIFTIADSQVGEGQQAKAFSLLDTARLGSGFLGPPLGGLLLDQRNLQTALFVEACAVGVSLLAFYFLYKSSPPKTLLHSETKDSSPSFLQKVLEAPSLLLKNRSARSALTSIWGAIICTSIFNVSLVFYATQTLHVSGTLYAIIAQAFIVGRIFGARLSARLHSQNAGKVLAGAGFAMGCFIALPGLFPSLWLCIPCFLLGGVCNAAQVAALRIIVVGSVPDEVKPKALSTMGSINSSAMLIGYIIGAPVVSAIGPAAALVVSGFGTSILTLGPILKTTMYGASGDQDYDNK
;
A
#
# COMPACT_ATOMS: atom_id res chain seq x y z
N MET A 1 -38.34 10.74 33.34
CA MET A 1 -38.28 11.00 31.86
C MET A 1 -36.89 11.44 31.52
N HIS A 2 -36.05 10.57 31.01
CA HIS A 2 -34.78 10.95 30.43
C HIS A 2 -35.03 11.48 29.01
N PRO A 3 -34.42 12.62 28.62
CA PRO A 3 -34.53 13.09 27.24
C PRO A 3 -34.00 12.03 26.27
N PRO A 4 -34.56 11.91 25.08
CA PRO A 4 -34.04 10.97 24.08
C PRO A 4 -32.61 11.35 23.75
N ARG A 5 -31.65 10.47 24.04
CA ARG A 5 -30.26 10.63 23.61
C ARG A 5 -30.27 10.76 22.07
N ASN A 6 -29.71 11.85 21.59
CA ASN A 6 -29.55 12.11 20.14
C ASN A 6 -28.73 10.99 19.52
N SER A 7 -29.37 10.12 18.75
CA SER A 7 -28.72 9.01 18.03
C SER A 7 -27.62 9.44 17.06
N GLY A 8 -27.58 10.73 16.70
CA GLY A 8 -26.55 11.32 15.87
C GLY A 8 -25.21 11.55 16.58
N ASP A 9 -25.24 11.92 17.87
CA ASP A 9 -24.01 12.21 18.63
C ASP A 9 -23.28 10.94 19.08
N GLU A 10 -24.00 9.87 19.38
CA GLU A 10 -23.43 8.55 19.73
C GLU A 10 -22.72 7.91 18.52
N GLY A 11 -23.31 8.00 17.32
CA GLY A 11 -22.68 7.52 16.08
C GLY A 11 -21.39 8.27 15.75
N LEU A 12 -21.37 9.60 15.95
CA LEU A 12 -20.19 10.42 15.68
C LEU A 12 -19.04 10.09 16.65
N SER A 13 -19.34 9.91 17.95
CA SER A 13 -18.36 9.51 18.96
C SER A 13 -17.72 8.16 18.65
N SER A 14 -18.52 7.18 18.21
CA SER A 14 -18.02 5.85 17.80
C SER A 14 -17.07 5.93 16.62
N ILE A 15 -17.36 6.79 15.61
CA ILE A 15 -16.48 6.98 14.45
C ILE A 15 -15.15 7.62 14.84
N TYR A 16 -15.16 8.64 15.70
CA TYR A 16 -13.91 9.24 16.17
C TYR A 16 -13.07 8.23 16.95
N THR A 17 -13.68 7.38 17.77
CA THR A 17 -12.97 6.31 18.48
C THR A 17 -12.38 5.30 17.49
N LEU A 18 -13.14 4.85 16.48
CA LEU A 18 -12.64 3.95 15.43
C LEU A 18 -11.51 4.58 14.63
N THR A 19 -11.65 5.85 14.27
CA THR A 19 -10.64 6.58 13.50
C THR A 19 -9.34 6.75 14.29
N SER A 20 -9.46 7.13 15.58
CA SER A 20 -8.30 7.28 16.46
C SER A 20 -7.59 5.96 16.72
N THR A 21 -8.34 4.90 16.93
CA THR A 21 -7.82 3.55 17.10
C THR A 21 -7.11 3.07 15.83
N TYR A 22 -7.72 3.26 14.66
CA TYR A 22 -7.12 2.92 13.38
C TYR A 22 -5.86 3.74 13.09
N PHE A 23 -5.87 5.03 13.42
CA PHE A 23 -4.69 5.89 13.32
C PHE A 23 -3.54 5.37 14.19
N LEU A 24 -3.82 5.05 15.46
CA LEU A 24 -2.83 4.53 16.40
C LEU A 24 -2.21 3.22 15.90
N LEU A 25 -3.05 2.25 15.50
CA LEU A 25 -2.60 0.97 14.92
C LEU A 25 -1.72 1.20 13.69
N SER A 26 -2.15 2.09 12.79
CA SER A 26 -1.42 2.34 11.54
C SER A 26 -0.10 3.09 11.76
N VAL A 27 -0.04 4.02 12.72
CA VAL A 27 1.21 4.72 13.10
C VAL A 27 2.21 3.72 13.67
N CYS A 28 1.79 2.91 14.64
CA CYS A 28 2.68 1.96 15.30
C CYS A 28 3.12 0.84 14.32
N GLY A 29 2.23 0.34 13.47
CA GLY A 29 2.59 -0.65 12.46
C GLY A 29 3.61 -0.15 11.44
N SER A 30 3.45 1.09 10.94
CA SER A 30 4.45 1.68 10.02
C SER A 30 5.77 2.03 10.72
N MET A 31 5.71 2.41 12.00
CA MET A 31 6.87 2.62 12.87
C MET A 31 7.68 1.33 13.02
N THR A 32 7.05 0.23 13.42
CA THR A 32 7.70 -1.06 13.64
C THR A 32 8.23 -1.66 12.33
N SER A 33 7.47 -1.56 11.23
CA SER A 33 7.92 -2.03 9.92
C SER A 33 9.23 -1.36 9.49
N LEU A 34 9.37 -0.05 9.70
CA LEU A 34 10.62 0.65 9.43
C LEU A 34 11.73 0.20 10.39
N SER A 35 11.44 0.10 11.69
CA SER A 35 12.43 -0.32 12.70
C SER A 35 12.99 -1.70 12.41
N ILE A 36 12.15 -2.67 12.01
CA ILE A 36 12.61 -4.01 11.62
C ILE A 36 13.48 -3.94 10.37
N SER A 37 13.07 -3.15 9.36
CA SER A 37 13.84 -3.01 8.12
C SER A 37 15.23 -2.42 8.36
N LEU A 38 15.34 -1.39 9.21
CA LEU A 38 16.63 -0.79 9.58
C LEU A 38 17.48 -1.74 10.43
N HIS A 39 16.87 -2.42 11.41
CA HIS A 39 17.58 -3.43 12.21
C HIS A 39 18.15 -4.54 11.33
N PHE A 40 17.38 -5.02 10.34
CA PHE A 40 17.88 -6.02 9.39
C PHE A 40 18.98 -5.49 8.47
N ALA A 41 18.97 -4.21 8.14
CA ALA A 41 20.03 -3.62 7.32
C ALA A 41 21.42 -3.64 7.99
N GLU A 42 21.47 -3.72 9.33
CA GLU A 42 22.69 -3.81 10.11
C GLU A 42 23.24 -5.25 10.25
N LEU A 43 22.42 -6.26 9.90
CA LEU A 43 22.80 -7.67 10.03
C LEU A 43 23.54 -8.19 8.79
N ASN A 44 24.29 -9.27 8.96
CA ASN A 44 24.89 -10.01 7.84
C ASN A 44 23.77 -10.51 6.90
N LYS A 45 23.97 -10.32 5.57
CA LYS A 45 22.94 -10.60 4.54
C LYS A 45 21.66 -9.77 4.73
N GLY A 46 21.80 -8.54 5.22
CA GLY A 46 20.69 -7.64 5.51
C GLY A 46 19.78 -7.43 4.32
N GLU A 47 20.29 -7.45 3.08
CA GLU A 47 19.50 -7.27 1.86
C GLU A 47 18.41 -8.33 1.71
N LEU A 48 18.75 -9.60 1.97
CA LEU A 48 17.78 -10.70 1.94
C LEU A 48 16.75 -10.58 3.08
N LEU A 49 17.20 -10.15 4.27
CA LEU A 49 16.32 -9.98 5.42
C LEU A 49 15.35 -8.82 5.21
N VAL A 50 15.82 -7.67 4.74
CA VAL A 50 14.95 -6.51 4.41
C VAL A 50 13.96 -6.87 3.31
N ALA A 51 14.41 -7.52 2.23
CA ALA A 51 13.51 -7.97 1.17
C ALA A 51 12.45 -8.95 1.69
N SER A 52 12.80 -9.85 2.64
CA SER A 52 11.86 -10.81 3.21
C SER A 52 10.72 -10.14 4.00
N ILE A 53 10.94 -8.99 4.62
CA ILE A 53 9.87 -8.21 5.27
C ILE A 53 8.88 -7.67 4.22
N PHE A 54 9.39 -7.09 3.12
CA PHE A 54 8.52 -6.63 2.04
C PHE A 54 7.79 -7.78 1.34
N ILE A 55 8.48 -8.90 1.11
CA ILE A 55 7.91 -10.12 0.53
C ILE A 55 6.81 -10.67 1.43
N SER A 56 7.05 -10.82 2.74
CA SER A 56 6.06 -11.39 3.68
C SER A 56 4.79 -10.55 3.73
N GLY A 57 4.91 -9.22 3.82
CA GLY A 57 3.77 -8.30 3.79
C GLY A 57 2.98 -8.37 2.47
N THR A 58 3.69 -8.44 1.34
CA THR A 58 3.05 -8.53 0.01
C THR A 58 2.41 -9.89 -0.22
N CYS A 59 3.08 -10.98 0.19
CA CYS A 59 2.52 -12.34 0.15
C CYS A 59 1.22 -12.45 0.94
N ALA A 60 1.16 -11.85 2.13
CA ALA A 60 -0.07 -11.82 2.91
C ALA A 60 -1.22 -11.19 2.13
N GLN A 61 -0.99 -10.04 1.50
CA GLN A 61 -2.01 -9.32 0.74
C GLN A 61 -2.45 -10.07 -0.52
N VAL A 62 -1.52 -10.69 -1.24
CA VAL A 62 -1.81 -11.36 -2.51
C VAL A 62 -2.46 -12.73 -2.31
N PHE A 63 -1.97 -13.49 -1.35
CA PHE A 63 -2.39 -14.89 -1.16
C PHE A 63 -3.28 -15.08 0.06
N ALA A 64 -2.88 -14.61 1.25
CA ALA A 64 -3.58 -14.94 2.47
C ALA A 64 -4.94 -14.21 2.60
N VAL A 65 -5.00 -12.93 2.30
CA VAL A 65 -6.22 -12.13 2.45
C VAL A 65 -7.39 -12.67 1.62
N PRO A 66 -7.24 -13.07 0.34
CA PRO A 66 -8.32 -13.70 -0.42
C PRO A 66 -8.84 -15.01 0.19
N PHE A 67 -7.94 -15.83 0.79
CA PHE A 67 -8.34 -17.07 1.48
C PHE A 67 -9.07 -16.80 2.80
N LEU A 68 -8.79 -15.68 3.44
CA LEU A 68 -9.43 -15.28 4.70
C LEU A 68 -10.76 -14.54 4.47
N ALA A 69 -11.03 -14.04 3.26
CA ALA A 69 -12.24 -13.31 2.92
C ALA A 69 -13.56 -14.07 3.25
N PRO A 70 -13.68 -15.41 3.11
CA PRO A 70 -14.89 -16.14 3.50
C PRO A 70 -15.23 -16.05 4.99
N LEU A 71 -14.30 -15.65 5.86
CA LEU A 71 -14.58 -15.46 7.29
C LEU A 71 -15.59 -14.34 7.53
N PHE A 72 -15.62 -13.30 6.67
CA PHE A 72 -16.59 -12.20 6.75
C PHE A 72 -18.03 -12.65 6.48
N ASN A 73 -18.22 -13.78 5.80
CA ASN A 73 -19.55 -14.37 5.58
C ASN A 73 -20.03 -15.19 6.78
N LYS A 74 -19.11 -15.67 7.63
CA LYS A 74 -19.42 -16.56 8.75
C LYS A 74 -19.46 -15.86 10.10
N PHE A 75 -18.65 -14.82 10.27
CA PHE A 75 -18.45 -14.15 11.55
C PHE A 75 -18.73 -12.66 11.44
N ASN A 76 -19.20 -12.08 12.52
CA ASN A 76 -19.41 -10.63 12.64
C ASN A 76 -18.05 -9.89 12.59
N SER A 77 -18.02 -8.73 11.94
CA SER A 77 -16.82 -7.89 11.81
C SER A 77 -16.19 -7.52 13.16
N TYR A 78 -16.98 -7.35 14.22
CA TYR A 78 -16.43 -7.12 15.57
C TYR A 78 -15.65 -8.33 16.10
N HIS A 79 -16.17 -9.55 15.93
CA HIS A 79 -15.47 -10.75 16.37
C HIS A 79 -14.20 -11.00 15.57
N ILE A 80 -14.23 -10.72 14.25
CA ILE A 80 -13.04 -10.82 13.39
C ILE A 80 -11.98 -9.80 13.83
N ALA A 81 -12.37 -8.54 14.07
CA ALA A 81 -11.45 -7.50 14.52
C ALA A 81 -10.83 -7.82 15.88
N LEU A 82 -11.65 -8.24 16.86
CA LEU A 82 -11.16 -8.58 18.20
C LEU A 82 -10.22 -9.78 18.17
N ALA A 83 -10.57 -10.84 17.43
CA ALA A 83 -9.72 -12.02 17.29
C ALA A 83 -8.40 -11.68 16.57
N ALA A 84 -8.47 -10.89 15.49
CA ALA A 84 -7.28 -10.46 14.75
C ALA A 84 -6.36 -9.61 15.63
N LEU A 85 -6.88 -8.61 16.35
CA LEU A 85 -6.09 -7.77 17.25
C LEU A 85 -5.50 -8.56 18.43
N PHE A 86 -6.24 -9.52 18.98
CA PHE A 86 -5.73 -10.37 20.04
C PHE A 86 -4.56 -11.26 19.59
N LEU A 87 -4.70 -11.88 18.42
CA LEU A 87 -3.62 -12.70 17.84
C LEU A 87 -2.42 -11.84 17.44
N ASP A 88 -2.66 -10.63 16.95
CA ASP A 88 -1.62 -9.66 16.60
C ASP A 88 -0.82 -9.22 17.84
N LEU A 89 -1.51 -8.96 18.95
CA LEU A 89 -0.86 -8.68 20.24
C LEU A 89 0.07 -9.80 20.68
N LEU A 90 -0.39 -11.06 20.60
CA LEU A 90 0.43 -12.21 20.94
C LEU A 90 1.64 -12.36 20.01
N GLY A 91 1.45 -12.13 18.70
CA GLY A 91 2.51 -12.11 17.70
C GLY A 91 3.57 -11.07 18.02
N LEU A 92 3.17 -9.83 18.27
CA LEU A 92 4.07 -8.72 18.61
C LEU A 92 4.83 -8.96 19.91
N LEU A 93 4.17 -9.48 20.94
CA LEU A 93 4.83 -9.86 22.18
C LEU A 93 5.88 -10.97 21.98
N SER A 94 5.58 -11.95 21.12
CA SER A 94 6.55 -12.99 20.77
C SER A 94 7.77 -12.45 20.02
N MET A 95 7.55 -11.52 19.08
CA MET A 95 8.62 -10.81 18.35
C MET A 95 9.47 -9.94 19.29
N ALA A 96 8.84 -9.28 20.27
CA ALA A 96 9.54 -8.47 21.26
C ALA A 96 10.36 -9.31 22.24
N ALA A 97 9.86 -10.49 22.63
CA ALA A 97 10.57 -11.39 23.52
C ALA A 97 11.78 -12.07 22.84
N TYR A 98 11.63 -12.41 21.57
CA TYR A 98 12.63 -13.14 20.78
C TYR A 98 12.82 -12.45 19.41
N PRO A 99 13.61 -11.37 19.32
CA PRO A 99 13.78 -10.58 18.09
C PRO A 99 14.75 -11.26 17.10
N GLU A 100 14.61 -12.55 16.89
CA GLU A 100 15.40 -13.31 15.91
C GLU A 100 14.85 -13.10 14.49
N PRO A 101 15.69 -13.08 13.44
CA PRO A 101 15.27 -12.81 12.08
C PRO A 101 14.08 -13.68 11.60
N LEU A 102 14.10 -14.97 11.91
CA LEU A 102 13.02 -15.87 11.52
C LEU A 102 11.70 -15.50 12.20
N ILE A 103 11.73 -15.22 13.51
CA ILE A 103 10.53 -14.85 14.28
C ILE A 103 9.99 -13.51 13.79
N LEU A 104 10.86 -12.55 13.46
CA LEU A 104 10.46 -11.26 12.91
C LEU A 104 9.81 -11.38 11.52
N ILE A 105 10.35 -12.24 10.64
CA ILE A 105 9.79 -12.48 9.29
C ILE A 105 8.43 -13.18 9.38
N VAL A 106 8.36 -14.26 10.17
CA VAL A 106 7.10 -15.01 10.35
C VAL A 106 6.07 -14.15 11.07
N GLY A 107 6.47 -13.42 12.11
CA GLY A 107 5.62 -12.47 12.82
C GLY A 107 5.07 -11.40 11.89
N ASN A 108 5.91 -10.77 11.07
CA ASN A 108 5.46 -9.78 10.10
C ASN A 108 4.49 -10.36 9.05
N LEU A 109 4.68 -11.60 8.62
CA LEU A 109 3.73 -12.29 7.75
C LEU A 109 2.38 -12.48 8.45
N VAL A 110 2.38 -12.93 9.70
CA VAL A 110 1.16 -13.13 10.50
C VAL A 110 0.45 -11.81 10.74
N THR A 111 1.16 -10.77 11.19
CA THR A 111 0.62 -9.42 11.38
C THR A 111 0.01 -8.87 10.10
N ALA A 112 0.65 -9.06 8.95
CA ALA A 112 0.10 -8.65 7.65
C ALA A 112 -1.18 -9.41 7.27
N CYS A 113 -1.27 -10.71 7.57
CA CYS A 113 -2.50 -11.49 7.39
C CYS A 113 -3.62 -10.99 8.30
N LEU A 114 -3.32 -10.72 9.58
CA LEU A 114 -4.29 -10.24 10.57
C LEU A 114 -4.76 -8.81 10.25
N SER A 115 -3.87 -7.95 9.72
CA SER A 115 -4.23 -6.63 9.21
C SER A 115 -5.19 -6.72 8.02
N GLY A 116 -5.03 -7.73 7.17
CA GLY A 116 -5.98 -8.04 6.08
C GLY A 116 -7.38 -8.42 6.55
N LEU A 117 -7.56 -8.82 7.81
CA LEU A 117 -8.84 -9.05 8.44
C LEU A 117 -9.34 -7.83 9.24
N SER A 118 -8.47 -7.23 10.05
CA SER A 118 -8.84 -6.13 10.95
C SER A 118 -9.23 -4.85 10.18
N ILE A 119 -8.50 -4.47 9.14
CA ILE A 119 -8.76 -3.24 8.38
C ILE A 119 -10.15 -3.25 7.71
N PRO A 120 -10.53 -4.26 6.91
CA PRO A 120 -11.89 -4.32 6.35
C PRO A 120 -12.97 -4.38 7.43
N SER A 121 -12.71 -5.05 8.56
CA SER A 121 -13.61 -5.08 9.70
C SER A 121 -13.87 -3.68 10.27
N ILE A 122 -12.82 -2.86 10.43
CA ILE A 122 -12.92 -1.47 10.89
C ILE A 122 -13.80 -0.64 9.96
N PHE A 123 -13.60 -0.76 8.64
CA PHE A 123 -14.42 -0.05 7.64
C PHE A 123 -15.87 -0.51 7.68
N THR A 124 -16.15 -1.80 7.82
CA THR A 124 -17.51 -2.35 7.92
C THR A 124 -18.20 -1.89 9.21
N ILE A 125 -17.46 -1.86 10.33
CA ILE A 125 -17.98 -1.36 11.61
C ILE A 125 -18.30 0.14 11.49
N ALA A 126 -17.40 0.94 10.90
CA ALA A 126 -17.63 2.36 10.68
C ALA A 126 -18.88 2.61 9.82
N ASP A 127 -19.08 1.84 8.76
CA ASP A 127 -20.28 1.89 7.92
C ASP A 127 -21.57 1.64 8.72
N SER A 128 -21.55 0.64 9.60
CA SER A 128 -22.71 0.28 10.42
C SER A 128 -23.06 1.30 11.53
N GLN A 129 -22.11 2.16 11.91
CA GLN A 129 -22.29 3.16 12.97
C GLN A 129 -22.81 4.50 12.45
N VAL A 130 -22.80 4.74 11.15
CA VAL A 130 -23.28 5.97 10.52
C VAL A 130 -24.66 5.78 9.88
N GLY A 131 -25.43 6.87 9.83
CA GLY A 131 -26.66 6.92 9.07
C GLY A 131 -26.42 7.07 7.56
N GLU A 132 -27.48 6.84 6.78
CA GLU A 132 -27.45 7.04 5.33
C GLU A 132 -26.94 8.46 4.98
N GLY A 133 -25.97 8.53 4.07
CA GLY A 133 -25.35 9.78 3.62
C GLY A 133 -24.13 10.25 4.41
N GLN A 134 -23.80 9.66 5.56
CA GLN A 134 -22.58 10.00 6.35
C GLN A 134 -21.40 9.06 6.11
N GLN A 135 -21.58 7.99 5.35
CA GLN A 135 -20.57 6.97 5.03
C GLN A 135 -19.31 7.57 4.38
N ALA A 136 -19.51 8.49 3.42
CA ALA A 136 -18.39 9.18 2.76
C ALA A 136 -17.51 9.95 3.75
N LYS A 137 -18.11 10.57 4.78
CA LYS A 137 -17.37 11.30 5.82
C LYS A 137 -16.59 10.33 6.71
N ALA A 138 -17.20 9.21 7.13
CA ALA A 138 -16.55 8.19 7.94
C ALA A 138 -15.34 7.58 7.23
N PHE A 139 -15.51 7.19 5.96
CA PHE A 139 -14.42 6.63 5.15
C PHE A 139 -13.31 7.65 4.88
N SER A 140 -13.66 8.91 4.64
CA SER A 140 -12.69 10.00 4.49
C SER A 140 -11.85 10.21 5.76
N LEU A 141 -12.44 10.09 6.94
CA LEU A 141 -11.71 10.19 8.22
C LEU A 141 -10.74 9.02 8.38
N LEU A 142 -11.16 7.78 8.09
CA LEU A 142 -10.30 6.60 8.13
C LEU A 142 -9.15 6.69 7.11
N ASP A 143 -9.43 7.14 5.89
CA ASP A 143 -8.37 7.34 4.88
C ASP A 143 -7.39 8.45 5.28
N THR A 144 -7.89 9.53 5.90
CA THR A 144 -7.03 10.59 6.45
C THR A 144 -6.15 10.06 7.58
N ALA A 145 -6.69 9.24 8.47
CA ALA A 145 -5.94 8.56 9.52
C ALA A 145 -4.82 7.69 8.93
N ARG A 146 -5.12 6.91 7.90
CA ARG A 146 -4.14 6.07 7.20
C ARG A 146 -3.02 6.88 6.55
N LEU A 147 -3.36 7.98 5.87
CA LEU A 147 -2.35 8.85 5.25
C LEU A 147 -1.47 9.54 6.30
N GLY A 148 -2.08 10.04 7.37
CA GLY A 148 -1.37 10.67 8.49
C GLY A 148 -0.44 9.70 9.21
N SER A 149 -0.87 8.44 9.37
CA SER A 149 -0.05 7.40 9.98
C SER A 149 1.18 7.05 9.15
N GLY A 150 1.04 6.95 7.84
CA GLY A 150 2.16 6.74 6.93
C GLY A 150 3.17 7.88 6.93
N PHE A 151 2.73 9.09 7.31
CA PHE A 151 3.62 10.23 7.48
C PHE A 151 4.34 10.25 8.83
N LEU A 152 3.66 9.92 9.94
CA LEU A 152 4.22 10.00 11.30
C LEU A 152 4.96 8.73 11.74
N GLY A 153 4.48 7.56 11.33
CA GLY A 153 5.02 6.28 11.80
C GLY A 153 6.50 6.07 11.49
N PRO A 154 6.94 6.17 10.22
CA PRO A 154 8.32 5.91 9.86
C PRO A 154 9.34 6.81 10.58
N PRO A 155 9.17 8.14 10.72
CA PRO A 155 10.08 8.97 11.51
C PRO A 155 10.16 8.55 12.99
N LEU A 156 9.04 8.15 13.59
CA LEU A 156 9.03 7.62 14.95
C LEU A 156 9.80 6.29 15.04
N GLY A 157 9.69 5.43 14.02
CA GLY A 157 10.44 4.18 13.94
C GLY A 157 11.95 4.40 13.85
N GLY A 158 12.39 5.32 13.00
CA GLY A 158 13.79 5.70 12.91
C GLY A 158 14.31 6.28 14.22
N LEU A 159 13.56 7.20 14.85
CA LEU A 159 13.93 7.81 16.12
C LEU A 159 14.04 6.78 17.25
N LEU A 160 13.09 5.85 17.35
CA LEU A 160 13.13 4.81 18.38
C LEU A 160 14.32 3.87 18.19
N LEU A 161 14.66 3.52 16.96
CA LEU A 161 15.82 2.68 16.71
C LEU A 161 17.14 3.41 16.99
N ASP A 162 17.25 4.69 16.62
CA ASP A 162 18.44 5.51 16.90
C ASP A 162 18.70 5.71 18.41
N GLN A 163 17.64 5.79 19.22
CA GLN A 163 17.73 6.09 20.65
C GLN A 163 17.61 4.87 21.57
N ARG A 164 17.01 3.79 21.09
CA ARG A 164 16.65 2.60 21.86
C ARG A 164 17.03 1.35 21.08
N ASN A 165 16.16 0.36 21.10
CA ASN A 165 16.31 -0.89 20.38
C ASN A 165 15.01 -1.31 19.70
N LEU A 166 15.09 -2.28 18.81
CA LEU A 166 13.92 -2.83 18.11
C LEU A 166 12.83 -3.32 19.06
N GLN A 167 13.21 -3.93 20.19
CA GLN A 167 12.26 -4.44 21.17
C GLN A 167 11.35 -3.34 21.72
N THR A 168 11.88 -2.13 21.91
CA THR A 168 11.07 -0.97 22.35
C THR A 168 10.00 -0.62 21.31
N ALA A 169 10.33 -0.61 20.01
CA ALA A 169 9.35 -0.33 18.96
C ALA A 169 8.25 -1.41 18.92
N LEU A 170 8.62 -2.69 19.00
CA LEU A 170 7.68 -3.81 19.05
C LEU A 170 6.77 -3.74 20.29
N PHE A 171 7.33 -3.38 21.44
CA PHE A 171 6.56 -3.25 22.68
C PHE A 171 5.58 -2.07 22.62
N VAL A 172 5.98 -0.93 22.07
CA VAL A 172 5.11 0.23 21.86
C VAL A 172 3.94 -0.14 20.93
N GLU A 173 4.19 -0.87 19.86
CA GLU A 173 3.12 -1.36 18.97
C GLU A 173 2.22 -2.35 19.71
N ALA A 174 2.76 -3.30 20.48
CA ALA A 174 1.97 -4.24 21.27
C ALA A 174 1.05 -3.51 22.26
N CYS A 175 1.54 -2.45 22.93
CA CYS A 175 0.72 -1.60 23.79
C CYS A 175 -0.40 -0.89 23.00
N ALA A 176 -0.10 -0.37 21.82
CA ALA A 176 -1.09 0.27 20.94
C ALA A 176 -2.18 -0.72 20.48
N VAL A 177 -1.80 -1.94 20.11
CA VAL A 177 -2.74 -3.02 19.78
C VAL A 177 -3.58 -3.41 21.00
N GLY A 178 -2.99 -3.50 22.20
CA GLY A 178 -3.71 -3.76 23.44
C GLY A 178 -4.75 -2.69 23.78
N VAL A 179 -4.37 -1.41 23.65
CA VAL A 179 -5.31 -0.28 23.82
C VAL A 179 -6.42 -0.33 22.78
N SER A 180 -6.07 -0.65 21.53
CA SER A 180 -7.03 -0.80 20.45
C SER A 180 -8.01 -1.95 20.69
N LEU A 181 -7.52 -3.08 21.17
CA LEU A 181 -8.33 -4.25 21.55
C LEU A 181 -9.37 -3.88 22.63
N LEU A 182 -8.95 -3.15 23.67
CA LEU A 182 -9.85 -2.65 24.70
C LEU A 182 -10.88 -1.66 24.14
N ALA A 183 -10.48 -0.73 23.28
CA ALA A 183 -11.39 0.22 22.66
C ALA A 183 -12.45 -0.49 21.80
N PHE A 184 -12.06 -1.48 21.01
CA PHE A 184 -12.99 -2.31 20.21
C PHE A 184 -13.92 -3.15 21.09
N TYR A 185 -13.42 -3.69 22.20
CA TYR A 185 -14.26 -4.41 23.16
C TYR A 185 -15.31 -3.52 23.78
N PHE A 186 -14.97 -2.30 24.19
CA PHE A 186 -15.93 -1.33 24.73
C PHE A 186 -16.94 -0.87 23.66
N LEU A 187 -16.50 -0.64 22.43
CA LEU A 187 -17.40 -0.32 21.31
C LEU A 187 -18.40 -1.44 21.05
N TYR A 188 -17.95 -2.68 21.05
CA TYR A 188 -18.81 -3.86 20.91
C TYR A 188 -19.88 -3.93 21.99
N LYS A 189 -19.50 -3.66 23.24
CA LYS A 189 -20.42 -3.68 24.38
C LYS A 189 -21.43 -2.53 24.38
N SER A 190 -21.03 -1.35 23.91
CA SER A 190 -21.87 -0.14 23.90
C SER A 190 -22.82 -0.06 22.70
N SER A 191 -22.43 -0.64 21.58
CA SER A 191 -23.19 -0.63 20.34
C SER A 191 -23.22 -2.04 19.74
N PRO A 192 -24.09 -2.93 20.29
CA PRO A 192 -24.19 -4.27 19.77
C PRO A 192 -24.54 -4.22 18.26
N PRO A 193 -23.96 -5.08 17.45
CA PRO A 193 -24.15 -5.06 16.02
C PRO A 193 -25.64 -5.19 15.71
N LYS A 194 -26.19 -4.24 14.94
CA LYS A 194 -27.46 -4.47 14.27
C LYS A 194 -27.22 -5.70 13.40
N THR A 195 -27.96 -6.78 13.67
CA THR A 195 -27.89 -8.00 12.90
C THR A 195 -28.22 -7.62 11.46
N LEU A 196 -27.19 -7.39 10.65
CA LEU A 196 -27.36 -7.33 9.21
C LEU A 196 -27.75 -8.76 8.84
N LEU A 197 -29.05 -8.99 8.71
CA LEU A 197 -29.57 -10.16 8.01
C LEU A 197 -28.92 -10.09 6.62
N HIS A 198 -27.89 -10.90 6.45
CA HIS A 198 -27.35 -11.16 5.12
C HIS A 198 -28.54 -11.70 4.33
N SER A 199 -29.08 -10.88 3.44
CA SER A 199 -29.92 -11.37 2.35
C SER A 199 -29.09 -12.45 1.69
N GLU A 200 -29.46 -13.70 1.92
CA GLU A 200 -29.05 -14.82 1.09
C GLU A 200 -29.57 -14.55 -0.33
N THR A 201 -28.87 -13.74 -1.08
CA THR A 201 -28.96 -13.83 -2.53
C THR A 201 -28.28 -15.15 -2.89
N LYS A 202 -29.10 -16.20 -2.90
CA LYS A 202 -28.85 -17.44 -3.62
C LYS A 202 -28.81 -17.09 -5.11
N ASP A 203 -27.78 -16.42 -5.54
CA ASP A 203 -27.44 -16.41 -6.93
C ASP A 203 -26.55 -17.62 -7.20
N SER A 204 -27.00 -18.45 -8.09
CA SER A 204 -26.25 -19.47 -8.82
C SER A 204 -25.12 -18.78 -9.59
N SER A 205 -24.10 -18.37 -8.86
CA SER A 205 -23.03 -17.58 -9.39
C SER A 205 -21.96 -18.48 -10.01
N PRO A 206 -21.42 -18.11 -11.18
CA PRO A 206 -20.30 -18.81 -11.79
C PRO A 206 -19.16 -19.00 -10.78
N SER A 207 -18.40 -20.08 -10.93
CA SER A 207 -17.31 -20.47 -10.04
C SER A 207 -16.46 -19.26 -9.65
N PHE A 208 -16.06 -19.16 -8.37
CA PHE A 208 -15.20 -18.09 -7.84
C PHE A 208 -14.00 -17.80 -8.76
N LEU A 209 -13.39 -18.86 -9.33
CA LEU A 209 -12.31 -18.77 -10.31
C LEU A 209 -12.74 -18.07 -11.61
N GLN A 210 -13.96 -18.29 -12.11
CA GLN A 210 -14.45 -17.61 -13.30
C GLN A 210 -14.68 -16.12 -13.05
N LYS A 211 -15.22 -15.76 -11.88
CA LYS A 211 -15.39 -14.34 -11.47
C LYS A 211 -14.04 -13.62 -11.29
N VAL A 212 -13.02 -14.32 -10.79
CA VAL A 212 -11.67 -13.77 -10.60
C VAL A 212 -10.94 -13.62 -11.94
N LEU A 213 -11.16 -14.52 -12.91
CA LEU A 213 -10.49 -14.49 -14.22
C LEU A 213 -11.18 -13.59 -15.26
N GLU A 214 -12.45 -13.22 -15.06
CA GLU A 214 -13.22 -12.41 -16.01
C GLU A 214 -12.63 -10.99 -16.18
N ALA A 215 -12.33 -10.32 -15.09
CA ALA A 215 -11.81 -8.95 -15.13
C ALA A 215 -10.39 -8.85 -15.73
N PRO A 216 -9.42 -9.74 -15.42
CA PRO A 216 -8.15 -9.77 -16.12
C PRO A 216 -8.30 -9.97 -17.63
N SER A 217 -9.23 -10.85 -18.06
CA SER A 217 -9.42 -11.14 -19.49
C SER A 217 -9.95 -9.93 -20.26
N LEU A 218 -10.86 -9.16 -19.66
CA LEU A 218 -11.41 -7.94 -20.25
C LEU A 218 -10.36 -6.84 -20.38
N LEU A 219 -9.56 -6.62 -19.34
CA LEU A 219 -8.50 -5.62 -19.36
C LEU A 219 -7.39 -5.96 -20.36
N LEU A 220 -7.03 -7.23 -20.48
CA LEU A 220 -6.01 -7.69 -21.42
C LEU A 220 -6.47 -7.69 -22.88
N LYS A 221 -7.78 -7.76 -23.15
CA LYS A 221 -8.34 -7.63 -24.50
C LYS A 221 -8.28 -6.19 -25.02
N ASN A 222 -8.44 -5.19 -24.14
CA ASN A 222 -8.32 -3.78 -24.53
C ASN A 222 -6.85 -3.42 -24.72
N ARG A 223 -6.47 -2.99 -25.93
CA ARG A 223 -5.08 -2.67 -26.30
C ARG A 223 -4.47 -1.57 -25.44
N SER A 224 -5.25 -0.52 -25.13
CA SER A 224 -4.80 0.62 -24.34
C SER A 224 -4.57 0.21 -22.87
N ALA A 225 -5.54 -0.49 -22.26
CA ALA A 225 -5.42 -0.98 -20.89
C ALA A 225 -4.26 -1.98 -20.75
N ARG A 226 -4.12 -2.91 -21.70
CA ARG A 226 -3.01 -3.88 -21.72
C ARG A 226 -1.66 -3.19 -21.80
N SER A 227 -1.50 -2.21 -22.71
CA SER A 227 -0.26 -1.45 -22.84
C SER A 227 0.07 -0.67 -21.56
N ALA A 228 -0.90 0.00 -20.96
CA ALA A 228 -0.73 0.72 -19.72
C ALA A 228 -0.37 -0.21 -18.54
N LEU A 229 -1.09 -1.33 -18.39
CA LEU A 229 -0.84 -2.31 -17.32
C LEU A 229 0.54 -2.97 -17.46
N THR A 230 0.97 -3.37 -18.67
CA THR A 230 2.29 -3.97 -18.87
C THR A 230 3.42 -2.97 -18.61
N SER A 231 3.24 -1.72 -19.02
CA SER A 231 4.17 -0.62 -18.73
C SER A 231 4.36 -0.40 -17.23
N ILE A 232 3.25 -0.27 -16.52
CA ILE A 232 3.27 -0.07 -15.06
C ILE A 232 3.79 -1.31 -14.33
N TRP A 233 3.43 -2.51 -14.78
CA TRP A 233 3.88 -3.75 -14.17
C TRP A 233 5.41 -3.84 -14.15
N GLY A 234 6.05 -3.55 -15.29
CA GLY A 234 7.51 -3.48 -15.34
C GLY A 234 8.10 -2.36 -14.50
N ALA A 235 7.48 -1.16 -14.51
CA ALA A 235 7.92 -0.04 -13.70
C ALA A 235 7.82 -0.34 -12.19
N ILE A 236 6.78 -1.04 -11.74
CA ILE A 236 6.61 -1.43 -10.33
C ILE A 236 7.68 -2.44 -9.91
N ILE A 237 8.09 -3.38 -10.76
CA ILE A 237 9.21 -4.27 -10.47
C ILE A 237 10.46 -3.44 -10.15
N CYS A 238 10.80 -2.47 -11.00
CA CYS A 238 11.95 -1.60 -10.78
C CYS A 238 11.81 -0.72 -9.53
N THR A 239 10.64 -0.13 -9.29
CA THR A 239 10.42 0.69 -8.07
C THR A 239 10.40 -0.14 -6.79
N SER A 240 10.10 -1.44 -6.86
CA SER A 240 10.23 -2.33 -5.70
C SER A 240 11.70 -2.63 -5.38
N ILE A 241 12.56 -2.72 -6.39
CA ILE A 241 14.02 -2.77 -6.20
C ILE A 241 14.51 -1.49 -5.52
N PHE A 242 13.99 -0.31 -5.93
CA PHE A 242 14.27 0.97 -5.25
C PHE A 242 13.94 0.92 -3.77
N ASN A 243 12.77 0.39 -3.37
CA ASN A 243 12.38 0.32 -1.96
C ASN A 243 13.38 -0.49 -1.11
N VAL A 244 13.87 -1.62 -1.62
CA VAL A 244 14.92 -2.42 -0.96
C VAL A 244 16.24 -1.64 -0.92
N SER A 245 16.64 -1.06 -2.05
CA SER A 245 17.92 -0.34 -2.19
C SER A 245 18.00 0.88 -1.30
N LEU A 246 16.87 1.59 -1.09
CA LEU A 246 16.82 2.86 -0.37
C LEU A 246 17.32 2.74 1.07
N VAL A 247 16.98 1.63 1.75
CA VAL A 247 17.43 1.36 3.12
C VAL A 247 18.95 1.30 3.17
N PHE A 248 19.57 0.51 2.29
CA PHE A 248 21.04 0.34 2.23
C PHE A 248 21.74 1.58 1.67
N TYR A 249 21.12 2.27 0.73
CA TYR A 249 21.63 3.51 0.20
C TYR A 249 21.74 4.59 1.30
N ALA A 250 20.73 4.71 2.14
CA ALA A 250 20.75 5.64 3.26
C ALA A 250 21.78 5.26 4.33
N THR A 251 21.84 3.98 4.72
CA THR A 251 22.71 3.52 5.81
C THR A 251 24.16 3.32 5.37
N GLN A 252 24.42 2.73 4.18
CA GLN A 252 25.75 2.33 3.73
C GLN A 252 26.41 3.37 2.80
N THR A 253 25.62 4.11 2.00
CA THR A 253 26.17 5.09 1.04
C THR A 253 26.17 6.50 1.61
N LEU A 254 25.05 6.93 2.20
CA LEU A 254 24.92 8.26 2.80
C LEU A 254 25.35 8.30 4.27
N HIS A 255 25.48 7.16 4.94
CA HIS A 255 25.81 7.02 6.36
C HIS A 255 24.93 7.88 7.28
N VAL A 256 23.63 7.93 6.97
CA VAL A 256 22.65 8.71 7.75
C VAL A 256 21.97 7.83 8.81
N SER A 257 21.48 8.49 9.88
CA SER A 257 20.71 7.82 10.92
C SER A 257 19.36 7.30 10.43
N GLY A 258 18.74 6.39 11.17
CA GLY A 258 17.39 5.87 10.90
C GLY A 258 16.35 6.97 10.81
N THR A 259 16.46 8.01 11.64
CA THR A 259 15.58 9.19 11.59
C THR A 259 15.73 9.95 10.26
N LEU A 260 16.95 10.18 9.79
CA LEU A 260 17.19 10.86 8.51
C LEU A 260 16.74 10.01 7.32
N TYR A 261 16.95 8.69 7.36
CA TYR A 261 16.40 7.78 6.38
C TYR A 261 14.87 7.92 6.29
N ALA A 262 14.19 7.93 7.43
CA ALA A 262 12.74 8.09 7.47
C ALA A 262 12.30 9.43 6.84
N ILE A 263 13.01 10.53 7.09
CA ILE A 263 12.72 11.84 6.50
C ILE A 263 12.90 11.80 4.96
N ILE A 264 13.96 11.16 4.47
CA ILE A 264 14.20 10.97 3.04
C ILE A 264 13.04 10.18 2.41
N ALA A 265 12.63 9.08 3.03
CA ALA A 265 11.50 8.28 2.55
C ALA A 265 10.18 9.06 2.58
N GLN A 266 9.96 9.93 3.59
CA GLN A 266 8.77 10.78 3.69
C GLN A 266 8.69 11.82 2.58
N ALA A 267 9.80 12.30 2.04
CA ALA A 267 9.79 13.24 0.92
C ALA A 267 8.99 12.68 -0.27
N PHE A 268 9.12 11.38 -0.55
CA PHE A 268 8.35 10.71 -1.60
C PHE A 268 6.84 10.68 -1.30
N ILE A 269 6.46 10.43 -0.05
CA ILE A 269 5.04 10.40 0.38
C ILE A 269 4.43 11.80 0.30
N VAL A 270 5.15 12.82 0.76
CA VAL A 270 4.74 14.22 0.64
C VAL A 270 4.53 14.59 -0.83
N GLY A 271 5.47 14.23 -1.69
CA GLY A 271 5.36 14.40 -3.13
C GLY A 271 4.09 13.76 -3.70
N ARG A 272 3.76 12.54 -3.28
CA ARG A 272 2.53 11.85 -3.70
C ARG A 272 1.26 12.60 -3.29
N ILE A 273 1.21 13.19 -2.10
CA ILE A 273 0.07 13.97 -1.64
C ILE A 273 -0.13 15.21 -2.53
N PHE A 274 0.94 15.96 -2.83
CA PHE A 274 0.87 17.09 -3.76
C PHE A 274 0.51 16.66 -5.18
N GLY A 275 1.12 15.60 -5.66
CA GLY A 275 0.86 15.04 -6.99
C GLY A 275 -0.58 14.55 -7.16
N ALA A 276 -1.19 13.97 -6.13
CA ALA A 276 -2.58 13.55 -6.17
C ALA A 276 -3.55 14.74 -6.37
N ARG A 277 -3.30 15.88 -5.70
CA ARG A 277 -4.07 17.11 -5.90
C ARG A 277 -3.89 17.68 -7.31
N LEU A 278 -2.66 17.70 -7.82
CA LEU A 278 -2.36 18.16 -9.16
C LEU A 278 -3.05 17.31 -10.22
N SER A 279 -3.07 15.98 -10.00
CA SER A 279 -3.66 15.00 -10.90
C SER A 279 -5.19 14.97 -10.89
N ALA A 280 -5.85 15.63 -9.93
CA ALA A 280 -7.32 15.72 -9.87
C ALA A 280 -7.94 16.40 -11.11
N ARG A 281 -7.15 17.20 -11.85
CA ARG A 281 -7.56 17.88 -13.09
C ARG A 281 -7.19 17.11 -14.36
N LEU A 282 -6.71 15.88 -14.24
CA LEU A 282 -6.27 15.08 -15.38
C LEU A 282 -7.46 14.62 -16.21
N HIS A 283 -7.45 14.94 -17.51
CA HIS A 283 -8.45 14.51 -18.47
C HIS A 283 -8.05 13.20 -19.14
N SER A 284 -9.03 12.38 -19.51
CA SER A 284 -8.83 11.07 -20.15
C SER A 284 -7.99 11.13 -21.43
N GLN A 285 -8.14 12.19 -22.23
CA GLN A 285 -7.39 12.42 -23.49
C GLN A 285 -5.86 12.49 -23.27
N ASN A 286 -5.43 13.00 -22.11
CA ASN A 286 -4.01 13.16 -21.80
C ASN A 286 -3.45 12.02 -20.92
N ALA A 287 -4.29 11.09 -20.48
CA ALA A 287 -3.89 10.06 -19.52
C ALA A 287 -2.70 9.21 -20.02
N GLY A 288 -2.68 8.82 -21.27
CA GLY A 288 -1.56 8.06 -21.87
C GLY A 288 -0.23 8.83 -21.85
N LYS A 289 -0.26 10.11 -22.24
CA LYS A 289 0.93 11.00 -22.24
C LYS A 289 1.44 11.24 -20.83
N VAL A 290 0.53 11.46 -19.87
CA VAL A 290 0.88 11.65 -18.46
C VAL A 290 1.43 10.38 -17.84
N LEU A 291 0.85 9.21 -18.16
CA LEU A 291 1.37 7.91 -17.72
C LEU A 291 2.84 7.73 -18.12
N ALA A 292 3.15 7.99 -19.40
CA ALA A 292 4.51 7.87 -19.94
C ALA A 292 5.46 8.92 -19.37
N GLY A 293 5.08 10.19 -19.47
CA GLY A 293 5.95 11.31 -19.06
C GLY A 293 6.22 11.32 -17.56
N ALA A 294 5.18 11.10 -16.74
CA ALA A 294 5.36 11.01 -15.29
C ALA A 294 6.17 9.79 -14.87
N GLY A 295 5.96 8.63 -15.51
CA GLY A 295 6.78 7.44 -15.23
C GLY A 295 8.24 7.60 -15.62
N PHE A 296 8.51 8.22 -16.77
CA PHE A 296 9.86 8.56 -17.19
C PHE A 296 10.54 9.52 -16.21
N ALA A 297 9.87 10.61 -15.87
CA ALA A 297 10.40 11.61 -14.93
C ALA A 297 10.63 11.01 -13.53
N MET A 298 9.70 10.18 -13.04
CA MET A 298 9.88 9.47 -11.77
C MET A 298 11.14 8.61 -11.78
N GLY A 299 11.37 7.84 -12.84
CA GLY A 299 12.57 7.03 -12.95
C GLY A 299 13.85 7.84 -12.97
N CYS A 300 13.88 8.99 -13.67
CA CYS A 300 15.01 9.92 -13.63
C CYS A 300 15.26 10.45 -12.20
N PHE A 301 14.21 10.86 -11.48
CA PHE A 301 14.34 11.34 -10.11
C PHE A 301 14.77 10.24 -9.11
N ILE A 302 14.49 8.97 -9.39
CA ILE A 302 15.01 7.84 -8.60
C ILE A 302 16.48 7.59 -8.93
N ALA A 303 16.89 7.68 -10.21
CA ALA A 303 18.26 7.39 -10.64
C ALA A 303 19.26 8.48 -10.20
N LEU A 304 18.83 9.74 -10.19
CA LEU A 304 19.73 10.89 -9.97
C LEU A 304 20.50 10.82 -8.64
N PRO A 305 19.87 10.51 -7.48
CA PRO A 305 20.59 10.33 -6.22
C PRO A 305 21.58 9.18 -6.24
N GLY A 306 21.30 8.12 -7.01
CA GLY A 306 22.25 7.01 -7.18
C GLY A 306 23.51 7.39 -7.95
N LEU A 307 23.40 8.30 -8.91
CA LEU A 307 24.52 8.83 -9.68
C LEU A 307 25.33 9.87 -8.89
N PHE A 308 24.66 10.68 -8.10
CA PHE A 308 25.27 11.76 -7.30
C PHE A 308 24.83 11.63 -5.84
N PRO A 309 25.51 10.77 -5.04
CA PRO A 309 25.13 10.53 -3.66
C PRO A 309 25.22 11.81 -2.81
N SER A 310 24.07 12.38 -2.50
CA SER A 310 23.96 13.58 -1.67
C SER A 310 22.58 13.62 -0.98
N LEU A 311 22.58 13.87 0.33
CA LEU A 311 21.37 14.04 1.11
C LEU A 311 20.50 15.18 0.56
N TRP A 312 21.12 16.31 0.20
CA TRP A 312 20.44 17.50 -0.33
C TRP A 312 19.77 17.25 -1.68
N LEU A 313 20.29 16.29 -2.46
CA LEU A 313 19.71 15.91 -3.75
C LEU A 313 18.58 14.88 -3.57
N CYS A 314 18.69 13.99 -2.58
CA CYS A 314 17.67 12.96 -2.32
C CYS A 314 16.30 13.57 -2.04
N ILE A 315 16.23 14.58 -1.16
CA ILE A 315 14.95 15.14 -0.71
C ILE A 315 14.14 15.72 -1.87
N PRO A 316 14.67 16.67 -2.70
CA PRO A 316 13.91 17.21 -3.83
C PRO A 316 13.63 16.15 -4.91
N CYS A 317 14.58 15.26 -5.19
CA CYS A 317 14.35 14.20 -6.17
C CYS A 317 13.24 13.26 -5.76
N PHE A 318 13.22 12.80 -4.52
CA PHE A 318 12.15 11.90 -4.05
C PHE A 318 10.81 12.60 -3.90
N LEU A 319 10.79 13.88 -3.52
CA LEU A 319 9.57 14.67 -3.53
C LEU A 319 9.00 14.78 -4.95
N LEU A 320 9.79 15.15 -5.94
CA LEU A 320 9.36 15.23 -7.33
C LEU A 320 9.00 13.86 -7.91
N GLY A 321 9.77 12.82 -7.56
CA GLY A 321 9.46 11.42 -7.88
C GLY A 321 8.11 11.01 -7.34
N GLY A 322 7.76 11.40 -6.12
CA GLY A 322 6.45 11.17 -5.51
C GLY A 322 5.32 11.88 -6.24
N VAL A 323 5.50 13.15 -6.66
CA VAL A 323 4.54 13.88 -7.49
C VAL A 323 4.27 13.12 -8.79
N CYS A 324 5.33 12.70 -9.47
CA CYS A 324 5.25 11.93 -10.71
C CYS A 324 4.55 10.57 -10.50
N ASN A 325 4.85 9.86 -9.40
CA ASN A 325 4.19 8.61 -9.06
C ASN A 325 2.68 8.77 -8.90
N ALA A 326 2.23 9.82 -8.20
CA ALA A 326 0.80 10.07 -8.04
C ALA A 326 0.11 10.35 -9.37
N ALA A 327 0.74 11.14 -10.26
CA ALA A 327 0.22 11.43 -11.60
C ALA A 327 0.14 10.15 -12.46
N GLN A 328 1.16 9.29 -12.38
CA GLN A 328 1.19 8.00 -13.05
C GLN A 328 0.07 7.07 -12.59
N VAL A 329 -0.16 6.96 -11.29
CA VAL A 329 -1.23 6.13 -10.71
C VAL A 329 -2.61 6.67 -11.09
N ALA A 330 -2.81 7.99 -11.08
CA ALA A 330 -4.06 8.61 -11.49
C ALA A 330 -4.34 8.35 -12.98
N ALA A 331 -3.33 8.52 -13.84
CA ALA A 331 -3.44 8.24 -15.27
C ALA A 331 -3.78 6.76 -15.55
N LEU A 332 -3.13 5.83 -14.86
CA LEU A 332 -3.44 4.39 -14.97
C LEU A 332 -4.90 4.10 -14.60
N ARG A 333 -5.38 4.66 -13.48
CA ARG A 333 -6.77 4.47 -13.05
C ARG A 333 -7.76 4.98 -14.10
N ILE A 334 -7.52 6.15 -14.69
CA ILE A 334 -8.37 6.73 -15.75
C ILE A 334 -8.41 5.79 -16.96
N ILE A 335 -7.25 5.27 -17.40
CA ILE A 335 -7.18 4.35 -18.54
C ILE A 335 -7.93 3.05 -18.24
N VAL A 336 -7.72 2.46 -17.07
CA VAL A 336 -8.37 1.20 -16.67
C VAL A 336 -9.88 1.37 -16.57
N VAL A 337 -10.34 2.42 -15.87
CA VAL A 337 -11.78 2.71 -15.70
C VAL A 337 -12.44 3.04 -17.04
N GLY A 338 -11.78 3.79 -17.92
CA GLY A 338 -12.29 4.12 -19.26
C GLY A 338 -12.27 2.94 -20.25
N SER A 339 -11.61 1.83 -19.91
CA SER A 339 -11.49 0.65 -20.79
C SER A 339 -12.55 -0.42 -20.55
N VAL A 340 -13.42 -0.25 -19.54
CA VAL A 340 -14.42 -1.24 -19.13
C VAL A 340 -15.79 -0.59 -18.90
N PRO A 341 -16.91 -1.33 -19.08
CA PRO A 341 -18.25 -0.88 -18.72
C PRO A 341 -18.38 -0.55 -17.23
N ASP A 342 -19.34 0.32 -16.88
CA ASP A 342 -19.56 0.83 -15.51
C ASP A 342 -19.74 -0.29 -14.48
N GLU A 343 -20.44 -1.34 -14.83
CA GLU A 343 -20.74 -2.49 -13.97
C GLU A 343 -19.47 -3.27 -13.54
N VAL A 344 -18.40 -3.20 -14.35
CA VAL A 344 -17.17 -3.98 -14.15
C VAL A 344 -16.05 -3.12 -13.56
N LYS A 345 -16.21 -1.80 -13.46
CA LYS A 345 -15.19 -0.88 -12.93
C LYS A 345 -14.60 -1.28 -11.58
N PRO A 346 -15.40 -1.66 -10.56
CA PRO A 346 -14.84 -2.08 -9.27
C PRO A 346 -13.96 -3.31 -9.38
N LYS A 347 -14.36 -4.30 -10.21
CA LYS A 347 -13.56 -5.51 -10.47
C LYS A 347 -12.26 -5.17 -11.20
N ALA A 348 -12.31 -4.26 -12.17
CA ALA A 348 -11.14 -3.83 -12.94
C ALA A 348 -10.10 -3.13 -12.05
N LEU A 349 -10.53 -2.28 -11.12
CA LEU A 349 -9.66 -1.63 -10.15
C LEU A 349 -9.04 -2.64 -9.16
N SER A 350 -9.80 -3.62 -8.70
CA SER A 350 -9.29 -4.71 -7.86
C SER A 350 -8.26 -5.55 -8.61
N THR A 351 -8.52 -5.90 -9.87
CA THR A 351 -7.58 -6.63 -10.74
C THR A 351 -6.28 -5.85 -10.95
N MET A 352 -6.39 -4.53 -11.20
CA MET A 352 -5.21 -3.66 -11.29
C MET A 352 -4.39 -3.73 -10.00
N GLY A 353 -5.03 -3.71 -8.82
CA GLY A 353 -4.37 -3.87 -7.53
C GLY A 353 -3.60 -5.19 -7.42
N SER A 354 -4.22 -6.30 -7.81
CA SER A 354 -3.59 -7.64 -7.78
C SER A 354 -2.40 -7.73 -8.74
N ILE A 355 -2.52 -7.16 -9.95
CA ILE A 355 -1.43 -7.09 -10.93
C ILE A 355 -0.27 -6.27 -10.37
N ASN A 356 -0.54 -5.13 -9.74
CA ASN A 356 0.49 -4.30 -9.12
C ASN A 356 1.19 -5.03 -7.96
N SER A 357 0.44 -5.71 -7.09
CA SER A 357 1.01 -6.49 -5.98
C SER A 357 1.88 -7.66 -6.47
N SER A 358 1.52 -8.31 -7.57
CA SER A 358 2.36 -9.36 -8.19
C SER A 358 3.69 -8.79 -8.70
N ALA A 359 3.68 -7.60 -9.31
CA ALA A 359 4.89 -6.90 -9.73
C ALA A 359 5.78 -6.52 -8.55
N MET A 360 5.17 -6.01 -7.47
CA MET A 360 5.89 -5.68 -6.23
C MET A 360 6.59 -6.90 -5.66
N LEU A 361 5.89 -8.04 -5.59
CA LEU A 361 6.47 -9.28 -5.08
C LEU A 361 7.69 -9.72 -5.89
N ILE A 362 7.59 -9.72 -7.22
CA ILE A 362 8.71 -10.06 -8.10
C ILE A 362 9.88 -9.07 -7.89
N GLY A 363 9.58 -7.78 -7.82
CA GLY A 363 10.60 -6.75 -7.61
C GLY A 363 11.32 -6.87 -6.26
N TYR A 364 10.62 -7.26 -5.20
CA TYR A 364 11.26 -7.52 -3.90
C TYR A 364 12.12 -8.78 -3.90
N ILE A 365 11.69 -9.86 -4.59
CA ILE A 365 12.49 -11.08 -4.74
C ILE A 365 13.79 -10.79 -5.51
N ILE A 366 13.73 -9.98 -6.56
CA ILE A 366 14.90 -9.60 -7.36
C ILE A 366 15.74 -8.53 -6.65
N GLY A 367 15.12 -7.69 -5.84
CA GLY A 367 15.75 -6.52 -5.23
C GLY A 367 16.97 -6.84 -4.38
N ALA A 368 16.87 -7.84 -3.48
CA ALA A 368 17.97 -8.21 -2.62
C ALA A 368 19.20 -8.73 -3.40
N PRO A 369 19.09 -9.68 -4.34
CA PRO A 369 20.20 -10.09 -5.18
C PRO A 369 20.84 -8.93 -5.97
N VAL A 370 20.02 -8.01 -6.50
CA VAL A 370 20.51 -6.85 -7.25
C VAL A 370 21.33 -5.94 -6.34
N VAL A 371 20.79 -5.57 -5.17
CA VAL A 371 21.51 -4.71 -4.21
C VAL A 371 22.82 -5.35 -3.75
N SER A 372 22.78 -6.65 -3.45
CA SER A 372 23.98 -7.40 -3.03
C SER A 372 25.04 -7.49 -4.13
N ALA A 373 24.62 -7.61 -5.41
CA ALA A 373 25.56 -7.79 -6.54
C ALA A 373 26.23 -6.49 -6.99
N ILE A 374 25.47 -5.38 -7.07
CA ILE A 374 25.95 -4.13 -7.67
C ILE A 374 26.05 -2.96 -6.68
N GLY A 375 25.64 -3.19 -5.43
CA GLY A 375 25.60 -2.17 -4.39
C GLY A 375 24.35 -1.27 -4.45
N PRO A 376 24.04 -0.58 -3.34
CA PRO A 376 22.77 0.16 -3.20
C PRO A 376 22.66 1.37 -4.13
N ALA A 377 23.74 2.13 -4.36
CA ALA A 377 23.72 3.28 -5.25
C ALA A 377 23.47 2.88 -6.72
N ALA A 378 24.20 1.85 -7.21
CA ALA A 378 24.00 1.34 -8.56
C ALA A 378 22.61 0.70 -8.73
N ALA A 379 22.08 0.04 -7.70
CA ALA A 379 20.73 -0.52 -7.71
C ALA A 379 19.65 0.59 -7.82
N LEU A 380 19.85 1.76 -7.19
CA LEU A 380 18.99 2.93 -7.41
C LEU A 380 19.01 3.38 -8.86
N VAL A 381 20.20 3.47 -9.46
CA VAL A 381 20.38 3.89 -10.86
C VAL A 381 19.67 2.91 -11.80
N VAL A 382 19.89 1.61 -11.63
CA VAL A 382 19.24 0.56 -12.45
C VAL A 382 17.73 0.59 -12.27
N SER A 383 17.25 0.73 -11.05
CA SER A 383 15.83 0.84 -10.73
C SER A 383 15.19 2.07 -11.41
N GLY A 384 15.83 3.23 -11.32
CA GLY A 384 15.33 4.46 -11.92
C GLY A 384 15.32 4.41 -13.45
N PHE A 385 16.42 4.05 -14.09
CA PHE A 385 16.46 3.91 -15.55
C PHE A 385 15.54 2.80 -16.06
N GLY A 386 15.48 1.65 -15.36
CA GLY A 386 14.53 0.58 -15.66
C GLY A 386 13.09 1.08 -15.64
N THR A 387 12.71 1.85 -14.62
CA THR A 387 11.40 2.48 -14.53
C THR A 387 11.13 3.41 -15.72
N SER A 388 12.10 4.28 -16.05
CA SER A 388 11.98 5.21 -17.17
C SER A 388 11.77 4.50 -18.52
N ILE A 389 12.60 3.49 -18.80
CA ILE A 389 12.56 2.75 -20.08
C ILE A 389 11.29 1.92 -20.21
N LEU A 390 10.93 1.18 -19.14
CA LEU A 390 9.77 0.29 -19.15
C LEU A 390 8.45 1.06 -19.24
N THR A 391 8.41 2.29 -18.70
CA THR A 391 7.22 3.13 -18.80
C THR A 391 7.04 3.70 -20.22
N LEU A 392 8.10 4.06 -20.92
CA LEU A 392 8.03 4.62 -22.27
C LEU A 392 7.77 3.56 -23.35
N GLY A 393 8.37 2.37 -23.23
CA GLY A 393 8.42 1.37 -24.30
C GLY A 393 7.05 0.96 -24.86
N PRO A 394 6.08 0.53 -24.05
CA PRO A 394 4.77 0.09 -24.55
C PRO A 394 3.92 1.23 -25.11
N ILE A 395 4.07 2.44 -24.60
CA ILE A 395 3.28 3.61 -25.01
C ILE A 395 3.78 4.18 -26.34
N LEU A 396 5.10 4.20 -26.55
CA LEU A 396 5.70 4.56 -27.85
C LEU A 396 5.25 3.60 -28.95
N LYS A 397 5.17 2.29 -28.68
CA LYS A 397 4.63 1.31 -29.63
C LYS A 397 3.18 1.58 -30.01
N THR A 398 2.33 1.99 -29.06
CA THR A 398 0.90 2.27 -29.33
C THR A 398 0.72 3.54 -30.16
N THR A 399 1.55 4.58 -29.94
CA THR A 399 1.52 5.83 -30.72
C THR A 399 2.08 5.65 -32.13
N MET A 400 3.12 4.85 -32.29
CA MET A 400 3.70 4.57 -33.63
C MET A 400 2.77 3.72 -34.51
N TYR A 401 2.02 2.77 -33.92
CA TYR A 401 1.07 1.94 -34.67
C TYR A 401 -0.30 2.60 -34.87
N GLY A 402 -0.70 3.57 -34.01
CA GLY A 402 -1.91 4.37 -34.18
C GLY A 402 -1.82 5.35 -35.32
N ALA A 403 -0.63 5.91 -35.57
CA ALA A 403 -0.39 6.82 -36.68
C ALA A 403 -0.34 6.11 -38.06
N SER A 404 -0.12 4.80 -38.11
CA SER A 404 -0.13 4.01 -39.37
C SER A 404 -1.47 3.35 -39.65
N GLY A 405 -2.41 3.33 -38.71
CA GLY A 405 -3.72 2.67 -38.89
C GLY A 405 -4.84 3.59 -39.39
N ASP A 406 -4.69 4.90 -39.25
CA ASP A 406 -5.70 5.86 -39.74
C ASP A 406 -5.65 6.18 -41.23
N GLN A 407 -4.64 5.64 -41.94
CA GLN A 407 -4.55 5.84 -43.43
C GLN A 407 -5.27 4.75 -44.26
N ASP A 408 -5.74 3.67 -43.62
CA ASP A 408 -6.42 2.58 -44.38
C ASP A 408 -7.96 2.60 -44.29
N TYR A 409 -8.58 3.56 -43.64
CA TYR A 409 -10.06 3.65 -43.56
C TYR A 409 -10.68 4.71 -44.51
N ASP A 410 -9.87 5.57 -45.13
CA ASP A 410 -10.38 6.59 -46.10
C ASP A 410 -10.35 6.14 -47.55
N ASN A 411 -10.02 4.86 -47.82
CA ASN A 411 -9.98 4.32 -49.20
C ASN A 411 -10.82 3.04 -49.40
N LYS A 412 -12.00 2.97 -48.76
CA LYS A 412 -13.02 1.98 -49.20
C LYS A 412 -14.41 2.55 -49.18
#